data_c133036dc3f5140e46e58e667c945926
#
_entry.id   c133036dc3f5140e46e58e667c945926
#
_cell.length_a   1.000
_cell.length_b   1.000
_cell.length_c   1.000
_cell.angle_alpha   90.00
_cell.angle_beta   90.00
_cell.angle_gamma   90.00
#
_symmetry.space_group_name_H-M   'P 1'
#
loop_
_entity.id
_entity.type
_entity.pdbx_description
1 polymer ?
#
loop_
_entity_poly.entity_id
_entity_poly.type
_entity_poly.pdbx_seq_one_letter_code
_entity_poly.pdbx_strand_id
1 'polypeptide(L)'
;MKKKLIVFACFLLVSLSCLPQLPVRLNERSVVLNTSTGALKGKMVTPNQESGYPVVLIIPGSGPTDMDGNSAALPGKNNSLKYLAEGLAGKGIASLRYDKR
;
A
#
# COMPACT_ATOMS: atom_id res chain seq x y z
N MET A 1 -24.82 42.83 9.65
CA MET A 1 -24.36 42.50 8.30
C MET A 1 -22.92 41.97 8.26
N LYS A 2 -21.97 42.57 8.95
CA LYS A 2 -20.55 42.09 8.98
C LYS A 2 -20.38 40.69 9.58
N LYS A 3 -21.20 40.29 10.57
CA LYS A 3 -21.13 38.94 11.20
C LYS A 3 -21.59 37.82 10.27
N LYS A 4 -22.52 38.06 9.34
CA LYS A 4 -22.97 37.07 8.37
C LYS A 4 -21.94 36.78 7.29
N LEU A 5 -21.12 37.79 6.92
CA LEU A 5 -20.06 37.65 5.93
C LEU A 5 -18.88 36.80 6.45
N ILE A 6 -18.55 36.94 7.76
CA ILE A 6 -17.48 36.17 8.41
C ILE A 6 -17.85 34.69 8.53
N VAL A 7 -19.11 34.37 8.86
CA VAL A 7 -19.61 32.99 8.94
C VAL A 7 -19.61 32.32 7.56
N PHE A 8 -19.94 33.07 6.50
CA PHE A 8 -19.89 32.55 5.13
C PHE A 8 -18.46 32.27 4.66
N ALA A 9 -17.51 33.15 4.99
CA ALA A 9 -16.08 32.95 4.68
C ALA A 9 -15.48 31.76 5.43
N CYS A 10 -15.87 31.54 6.69
CA CYS A 10 -15.44 30.33 7.44
C CYS A 10 -16.03 29.05 6.85
N PHE A 11 -17.25 29.06 6.35
CA PHE A 11 -17.87 27.91 5.71
C PHE A 11 -17.19 27.55 4.38
N LEU A 12 -16.75 28.55 3.62
CA LEU A 12 -16.00 28.36 2.38
C LEU A 12 -14.60 27.77 2.63
N LEU A 13 -13.94 28.18 3.70
CA LEU A 13 -12.61 27.67 4.10
C LEU A 13 -12.68 26.21 4.54
N VAL A 14 -13.75 25.79 5.23
CA VAL A 14 -13.95 24.41 5.65
C VAL A 14 -14.26 23.50 4.45
N SER A 15 -14.96 23.98 3.43
CA SER A 15 -15.25 23.19 2.23
C SER A 15 -14.01 22.95 1.34
N LEU A 16 -13.00 23.82 1.40
CA LEU A 16 -11.73 23.60 0.67
C LEU A 16 -10.85 22.49 1.29
N SER A 17 -10.99 22.22 2.59
CA SER A 17 -10.24 21.17 3.27
C SER A 17 -10.78 19.75 3.02
N CYS A 18 -11.93 19.61 2.37
CA CYS A 18 -12.55 18.33 2.00
C CYS A 18 -12.28 17.89 0.56
N LEU A 19 -11.29 18.47 -0.13
CA LEU A 19 -10.89 18.00 -1.47
C LEU A 19 -10.29 16.59 -1.37
N PRO A 20 -10.73 15.64 -2.24
CA PRO A 20 -10.14 14.32 -2.26
C PRO A 20 -8.66 14.42 -2.59
N GLN A 21 -7.83 13.75 -1.79
CA GLN A 21 -6.40 13.64 -2.09
C GLN A 21 -6.22 12.87 -3.39
N LEU A 22 -5.31 13.34 -4.26
CA LEU A 22 -4.92 12.62 -5.46
C LEU A 22 -4.35 11.24 -5.06
N PRO A 23 -4.66 10.17 -5.82
CA PRO A 23 -4.11 8.85 -5.53
C PRO A 23 -2.59 8.91 -5.59
N VAL A 24 -1.94 8.42 -4.54
CA VAL A 24 -0.48 8.29 -4.50
C VAL A 24 -0.09 7.28 -5.57
N ARG A 25 0.75 7.69 -6.51
CA ARG A 25 1.29 6.75 -7.50
C ARG A 25 2.28 5.83 -6.82
N LEU A 26 1.95 4.56 -6.81
CA LEU A 26 2.79 3.49 -6.29
C LEU A 26 3.42 2.75 -7.46
N ASN A 27 4.70 2.41 -7.33
CA ASN A 27 5.40 1.59 -8.29
C ASN A 27 5.41 0.14 -7.78
N GLU A 28 4.59 -0.71 -8.39
CA GLU A 28 4.58 -2.15 -8.11
C GLU A 28 5.25 -2.88 -9.27
N ARG A 29 6.16 -3.79 -8.95
CA ARG A 29 6.80 -4.67 -9.94
C ARG A 29 6.86 -6.11 -9.43
N SER A 30 6.69 -7.06 -10.34
CA SER A 30 6.90 -8.47 -10.06
C SER A 30 8.40 -8.79 -10.00
N VAL A 31 8.78 -9.61 -9.04
CA VAL A 31 10.15 -10.11 -8.87
C VAL A 31 10.14 -11.64 -8.77
N VAL A 32 11.19 -12.26 -9.24
CA VAL A 32 11.35 -13.72 -9.17
C VAL A 32 12.75 -14.03 -8.64
N LEU A 33 12.81 -14.85 -7.60
CA LEU A 33 14.06 -15.43 -7.11
C LEU A 33 14.14 -16.88 -7.55
N ASN A 34 15.09 -17.18 -8.43
CA ASN A 34 15.36 -18.56 -8.85
C ASN A 34 16.30 -19.22 -7.85
N THR A 35 15.91 -20.39 -7.37
CA THR A 35 16.69 -21.20 -6.43
C THR A 35 16.90 -22.59 -7.01
N SER A 36 17.80 -23.38 -6.42
CA SER A 36 18.05 -24.77 -6.83
C SER A 36 16.83 -25.68 -6.72
N THR A 37 15.83 -25.31 -5.92
CA THR A 37 14.61 -26.10 -5.66
C THR A 37 13.36 -25.48 -6.27
N GLY A 38 13.48 -24.40 -7.07
CA GLY A 38 12.37 -23.75 -7.77
C GLY A 38 12.39 -22.23 -7.63
N ALA A 39 11.41 -21.58 -8.24
CA ALA A 39 11.29 -20.13 -8.25
C ALA A 39 10.35 -19.64 -7.15
N LEU A 40 10.76 -18.58 -6.43
CA LEU A 40 9.89 -17.82 -5.54
C LEU A 40 9.44 -16.56 -6.28
N LYS A 41 8.13 -16.39 -6.35
CA LYS A 41 7.51 -15.21 -6.96
C LYS A 41 7.16 -14.20 -5.88
N GLY A 42 7.40 -12.94 -6.16
CA GLY A 42 7.08 -11.87 -5.24
C GLY A 42 6.70 -10.58 -5.94
N LYS A 43 6.36 -9.59 -5.15
CA LYS A 43 6.08 -8.23 -5.61
C LYS A 43 6.81 -7.23 -4.73
N MET A 44 7.41 -6.27 -5.38
CA MET A 44 8.05 -5.13 -4.74
C MET A 44 7.21 -3.89 -4.99
N VAL A 45 6.86 -3.19 -3.92
CA VAL A 45 6.19 -1.89 -3.99
C VAL A 45 7.16 -0.84 -3.47
N THR A 46 7.39 0.19 -4.27
CA THR A 46 8.31 1.28 -3.91
C THR A 46 7.56 2.61 -3.83
N PRO A 47 8.00 3.53 -2.95
CA PRO A 47 7.48 4.88 -2.94
C PRO A 47 7.86 5.61 -4.23
N ASN A 48 7.17 6.72 -4.49
CA ASN A 48 7.43 7.54 -5.67
C ASN A 48 8.64 8.48 -5.46
N GLN A 49 9.78 7.89 -5.08
CA GLN A 49 11.08 8.56 -4.99
C GLN A 49 12.16 7.64 -5.55
N GLU A 50 13.23 8.21 -6.10
CA GLU A 50 14.22 7.44 -6.87
C GLU A 50 15.10 6.54 -5.99
N SER A 51 15.43 7.00 -4.78
CA SER A 51 16.33 6.26 -3.88
C SER A 51 16.21 6.78 -2.44
N GLY A 52 16.94 6.13 -1.52
CA GLY A 52 17.06 6.59 -0.14
C GLY A 52 15.86 6.24 0.74
N TYR A 53 15.10 5.19 0.39
CA TYR A 53 13.99 4.71 1.21
C TYR A 53 14.33 3.37 1.88
N PRO A 54 13.82 3.14 3.09
CA PRO A 54 13.94 1.84 3.75
C PRO A 54 13.10 0.77 3.04
N VAL A 55 13.49 -0.48 3.17
CA VAL A 55 12.79 -1.63 2.59
C VAL A 55 12.38 -2.60 3.70
N VAL A 56 11.14 -3.04 3.68
CA VAL A 56 10.57 -4.01 4.62
C VAL A 56 10.27 -5.31 3.87
N LEU A 57 10.67 -6.44 4.43
CA LEU A 57 10.25 -7.76 3.95
C LEU A 57 8.96 -8.16 4.68
N ILE A 58 7.89 -8.38 3.93
CA ILE A 58 6.61 -8.86 4.46
C ILE A 58 6.54 -10.37 4.29
N ILE A 59 6.52 -11.07 5.41
CA ILE A 59 6.47 -12.53 5.46
C ILE A 59 5.01 -12.96 5.65
N PRO A 60 4.40 -13.71 4.70
CA PRO A 60 3.04 -14.19 4.87
C PRO A 60 2.93 -15.13 6.09
N GLY A 61 1.75 -15.13 6.71
CA GLY A 61 1.46 -16.01 7.83
C GLY A 61 1.55 -17.50 7.48
N SER A 62 1.46 -18.35 8.49
CA SER A 62 1.47 -19.82 8.33
C SER A 62 0.26 -20.31 7.51
N GLY A 63 0.34 -21.53 7.01
CA GLY A 63 -0.73 -22.15 6.21
C GLY A 63 -0.78 -21.66 4.77
N PRO A 64 -1.90 -21.85 4.06
CA PRO A 64 -2.03 -21.54 2.63
C PRO A 64 -2.30 -20.05 2.37
N THR A 65 -1.52 -19.18 2.98
CA THR A 65 -1.60 -17.71 2.83
C THR A 65 -0.67 -17.24 1.72
N ASP A 66 -1.20 -16.47 0.77
CA ASP A 66 -0.44 -15.89 -0.32
C ASP A 66 0.25 -14.56 0.06
N MET A 67 1.00 -13.98 -0.88
CA MET A 67 1.71 -12.73 -0.67
C MET A 67 0.79 -11.51 -0.44
N ASP A 68 -0.46 -11.60 -0.85
CA ASP A 68 -1.45 -10.53 -0.65
C ASP A 68 -2.19 -10.66 0.69
N GLY A 69 -1.94 -11.75 1.43
CA GLY A 69 -2.57 -12.02 2.72
C GLY A 69 -3.88 -12.81 2.61
N ASN A 70 -4.18 -13.38 1.46
CA ASN A 70 -5.37 -14.19 1.25
C ASN A 70 -5.09 -15.66 1.56
N SER A 71 -6.05 -16.33 2.19
CA SER A 71 -5.94 -17.76 2.50
C SER A 71 -6.81 -18.58 1.55
N ALA A 72 -6.22 -19.63 0.95
CA ALA A 72 -6.98 -20.58 0.15
C ALA A 72 -7.99 -21.40 0.98
N ALA A 73 -7.82 -21.44 2.30
CA ALA A 73 -8.71 -22.16 3.21
C ALA A 73 -9.96 -21.34 3.61
N LEU A 74 -10.01 -20.06 3.28
CA LEU A 74 -11.11 -19.16 3.66
C LEU A 74 -11.79 -18.58 2.42
N PRO A 75 -13.11 -18.36 2.48
CA PRO A 75 -13.81 -17.68 1.38
C PRO A 75 -13.46 -16.20 1.34
N GLY A 76 -13.40 -15.65 0.13
CA GLY A 76 -13.15 -14.23 -0.10
C GLY A 76 -11.68 -13.85 -0.04
N LYS A 77 -11.43 -12.58 -0.35
CA LYS A 77 -10.10 -11.97 -0.36
C LYS A 77 -10.13 -10.68 0.43
N ASN A 78 -9.22 -10.54 1.40
CA ASN A 78 -9.09 -9.31 2.18
C ASN A 78 -7.88 -8.46 1.74
N ASN A 79 -6.92 -9.04 1.02
CA ASN A 79 -5.71 -8.37 0.51
C ASN A 79 -4.93 -7.58 1.59
N SER A 80 -4.92 -8.07 2.82
CA SER A 80 -4.37 -7.35 3.97
C SER A 80 -2.89 -6.98 3.81
N LEU A 81 -2.07 -7.90 3.29
CA LEU A 81 -0.65 -7.64 3.08
C LEU A 81 -0.39 -6.76 1.86
N LYS A 82 -1.24 -6.84 0.84
CA LYS A 82 -1.19 -5.91 -0.29
C LYS A 82 -1.48 -4.48 0.17
N TYR A 83 -2.53 -4.26 0.95
CA TYR A 83 -2.86 -2.93 1.48
C TYR A 83 -1.80 -2.41 2.46
N LEU A 84 -1.18 -3.30 3.25
CA LEU A 84 -0.05 -2.92 4.08
C LEU A 84 1.13 -2.41 3.23
N ALA A 85 1.47 -3.12 2.16
CA ALA A 85 2.55 -2.72 1.24
C ALA A 85 2.27 -1.35 0.59
N GLU A 86 1.04 -1.13 0.14
CA GLU A 86 0.61 0.14 -0.44
C GLU A 86 0.66 1.28 0.59
N GLY A 87 0.20 1.04 1.82
CA GLY A 87 0.25 2.00 2.92
C GLY A 87 1.68 2.38 3.31
N LEU A 88 2.59 1.41 3.36
CA LEU A 88 4.02 1.65 3.62
C LEU A 88 4.64 2.52 2.52
N ALA A 89 4.37 2.23 1.26
CA ALA A 89 4.88 3.01 0.14
C ALA A 89 4.36 4.46 0.17
N GLY A 90 3.11 4.67 0.58
CA GLY A 90 2.55 6.01 0.82
C GLY A 90 3.26 6.78 1.93
N LYS A 91 4.00 6.10 2.80
CA LYS A 91 4.81 6.68 3.88
C LYS A 91 6.32 6.70 3.57
N GLY A 92 6.70 6.43 2.33
CA GLY A 92 8.09 6.46 1.91
C GLY A 92 8.88 5.18 2.22
N ILE A 93 8.21 4.07 2.48
CA ILE A 93 8.82 2.78 2.83
C ILE A 93 8.50 1.77 1.73
N ALA A 94 9.54 1.21 1.11
CA ALA A 94 9.38 0.12 0.15
C ALA A 94 9.10 -1.20 0.86
N SER A 95 8.45 -2.12 0.17
CA SER A 95 8.21 -3.47 0.69
C SER A 95 8.41 -4.53 -0.36
N LEU A 96 8.84 -5.69 0.08
CA LEU A 96 8.90 -6.92 -0.71
C LEU A 96 8.02 -7.96 -0.03
N ARG A 97 7.08 -8.52 -0.77
CA ARG A 97 6.26 -9.66 -0.34
C ARG A 97 6.37 -10.79 -1.34
N TYR A 98 6.20 -12.02 -0.91
CA TYR A 98 6.42 -13.19 -1.76
C TYR A 98 5.45 -14.33 -1.44
N ASP A 99 5.24 -15.21 -2.41
CA ASP A 99 4.51 -16.45 -2.21
C ASP A 99 5.44 -17.53 -1.67
N LYS A 100 5.00 -18.17 -0.60
CA LYS A 100 5.63 -19.39 -0.08
C LYS A 100 5.40 -20.55 -1.06
N ARG A 101 6.24 -21.56 -0.97
CA ARG A 101 6.08 -22.83 -1.66
C ARG A 101 5.15 -23.75 -0.90
#